data_d9c78284480ef9f89dec4a661ebda904
#
_entry.id   d9c78284480ef9f89dec4a661ebda904
#
_cell.length_a   1.000
_cell.length_b   1.000
_cell.length_c   1.000
_cell.angle_alpha   90.00
_cell.angle_beta   90.00
_cell.angle_gamma   90.00
#
_symmetry.space_group_name_H-M   'P 1'
#
loop_
_entity.id
_entity.type
_entity.pdbx_description
1 polymer ?
#
loop_
_entity_poly.entity_id
_entity_poly.type
_entity_poly.pdbx_seq_one_letter_code
_entity_poly.pdbx_strand_id
1 'polypeptide(L)'
;MKIGSIDLGERPVFLAPMEDVTDISFRLMCKRFGADMVYTEFVSSDALIRSVNKTQQKLNVSDDERPVAIQIYGKDVASMVEAARICEEARPDILDINFGCPCLLYTSPSPRD
;
A
#
# COMPACT_ATOMS: atom_id res chain seq x y z
N MET A 1 -16.47 2.17 10.66
CA MET A 1 -15.41 1.16 10.45
C MET A 1 -14.10 1.67 11.02
N LYS A 2 -13.42 0.87 11.80
CA LYS A 2 -12.12 1.24 12.38
C LYS A 2 -11.05 0.23 12.02
N ILE A 3 -9.85 0.74 11.74
CA ILE A 3 -8.65 -0.07 11.59
C ILE A 3 -7.68 0.45 12.65
N GLY A 4 -7.43 -0.36 13.69
CA GLY A 4 -6.71 0.13 14.86
C GLY A 4 -7.46 1.30 15.50
N SER A 5 -6.77 2.44 15.65
CA SER A 5 -7.36 3.67 16.18
C SER A 5 -7.92 4.58 15.08
N ILE A 6 -7.81 4.20 13.80
CA ILE A 6 -8.23 5.01 12.67
C ILE A 6 -9.71 4.77 12.39
N ASP A 7 -10.53 5.81 12.51
CA ASP A 7 -11.96 5.75 12.20
C ASP A 7 -12.18 6.25 10.77
N LEU A 8 -12.71 5.36 9.92
CA LEU A 8 -12.92 5.64 8.51
C LEU A 8 -14.38 6.00 8.17
N GLY A 9 -15.24 6.10 9.19
CA GLY A 9 -16.66 6.39 8.99
C GLY A 9 -17.51 5.13 8.82
N GLU A 10 -18.80 5.31 8.62
CA GLU A 10 -19.73 4.17 8.54
C GLU A 10 -19.67 3.44 7.19
N ARG A 11 -19.49 4.19 6.11
CA ARG A 11 -19.47 3.65 4.74
C ARG A 11 -18.27 4.22 4.01
N PRO A 12 -17.06 3.77 4.40
CA PRO A 12 -15.86 4.35 3.80
C PRO A 12 -15.69 3.97 2.33
N VAL A 13 -15.19 4.93 1.57
CA VAL A 13 -14.82 4.73 0.17
C VAL A 13 -13.31 4.80 0.07
N PHE A 14 -12.71 3.74 -0.44
CA PHE A 14 -11.25 3.64 -0.57
C PHE A 14 -10.84 3.74 -2.03
N LEU A 15 -9.78 4.49 -2.29
CA LEU A 15 -9.13 4.44 -3.59
C LEU A 15 -8.22 3.22 -3.64
N ALA A 16 -8.52 2.27 -4.51
CA ALA A 16 -7.71 1.06 -4.66
C ALA A 16 -6.32 1.39 -5.22
N PRO A 17 -5.29 0.62 -4.85
CA PRO A 17 -3.96 0.81 -5.44
C PRO A 17 -3.96 0.37 -6.91
N MET A 18 -3.40 1.22 -7.78
CA MET A 18 -3.34 0.95 -9.21
C MET A 18 -2.00 1.42 -9.75
N GLU A 19 -1.24 0.51 -10.35
CA GLU A 19 0.07 0.83 -10.93
C GLU A 19 -0.06 1.91 -12.01
N ASP A 20 0.86 2.87 -11.97
CA ASP A 20 0.93 4.01 -12.90
C ASP A 20 -0.31 4.92 -12.87
N VAL A 21 -1.22 4.72 -11.92
CA VAL A 21 -2.43 5.54 -11.77
C VAL A 21 -2.46 6.26 -10.42
N THR A 22 -2.30 5.53 -9.31
CA THR A 22 -2.46 6.12 -7.98
C THR A 22 -1.18 6.79 -7.47
N ASP A 23 -0.67 7.74 -8.25
CA ASP A 23 0.40 8.64 -7.80
C ASP A 23 -0.16 9.68 -6.83
N ILE A 24 0.71 10.50 -6.25
CA ILE A 24 0.31 11.47 -5.22
C ILE A 24 -0.75 12.45 -5.74
N SER A 25 -0.63 12.90 -6.99
CA SER A 25 -1.57 13.86 -7.57
C SER A 25 -2.96 13.26 -7.71
N PHE A 26 -3.04 12.02 -8.18
CA PHE A 26 -4.30 11.30 -8.32
C PHE A 26 -4.93 11.02 -6.95
N ARG A 27 -4.13 10.61 -5.97
CA ARG A 27 -4.62 10.37 -4.60
C ARG A 27 -5.19 11.62 -3.98
N LEU A 28 -4.50 12.76 -4.12
CA LEU A 28 -4.98 14.03 -3.59
C LEU A 28 -6.30 14.46 -4.26
N MET A 29 -6.43 14.23 -5.56
CA MET A 29 -7.67 14.50 -6.29
C MET A 29 -8.82 13.67 -5.73
N CYS A 30 -8.59 12.38 -5.51
CA CYS A 30 -9.61 11.49 -4.97
C CYS A 30 -10.01 11.88 -3.53
N LYS A 31 -9.06 12.34 -2.73
CA LYS A 31 -9.36 12.85 -1.38
C LYS A 31 -10.29 14.06 -1.45
N ARG A 32 -10.04 14.95 -2.39
CA ARG A 32 -10.89 16.14 -2.56
C ARG A 32 -12.33 15.77 -2.93
N PHE A 33 -12.51 14.67 -3.64
CA PHE A 33 -13.83 14.18 -4.05
C PHE A 33 -14.44 13.17 -3.09
N GLY A 34 -13.85 12.98 -1.92
CA GLY A 34 -14.51 12.25 -0.84
C GLY A 34 -13.97 10.86 -0.53
N ALA A 35 -12.82 10.47 -1.06
CA ALA A 35 -12.21 9.23 -0.65
C ALA A 35 -11.82 9.29 0.84
N ASP A 36 -12.22 8.31 1.61
CA ASP A 36 -11.94 8.25 3.04
C ASP A 36 -10.54 7.74 3.32
N MET A 37 -10.01 6.88 2.46
CA MET A 37 -8.65 6.40 2.52
C MET A 37 -8.12 6.18 1.11
N VAL A 38 -6.84 6.44 0.91
CA VAL A 38 -6.18 6.22 -0.38
C VAL A 38 -5.01 5.27 -0.19
N TYR A 39 -4.66 4.57 -1.28
CA TYR A 39 -3.52 3.67 -1.32
C TYR A 39 -2.50 4.21 -2.30
N THR A 40 -1.22 4.03 -1.98
CA THR A 40 -0.17 4.21 -2.97
C THR A 40 -0.29 3.15 -4.06
N GLU A 41 0.50 3.27 -5.12
CA GLU A 41 0.66 2.14 -6.03
C GLU A 41 1.25 0.97 -5.25
N PHE A 42 0.90 -0.27 -5.62
CA PHE A 42 1.46 -1.43 -4.92
C PHE A 42 2.97 -1.57 -5.20
N VAL A 43 3.70 -2.01 -4.20
CA VAL A 43 5.16 -1.98 -4.20
C VAL A 43 5.71 -3.40 -4.05
N SER A 44 6.61 -3.78 -4.96
CA SER A 44 7.30 -5.07 -4.88
C SER A 44 8.31 -5.07 -3.72
N SER A 45 8.22 -6.06 -2.84
CA SER A 45 9.18 -6.22 -1.74
C SER A 45 10.60 -6.40 -2.26
N ASP A 46 10.78 -7.18 -3.31
CA ASP A 46 12.11 -7.42 -3.89
C ASP A 46 12.71 -6.14 -4.48
N ALA A 47 11.91 -5.36 -5.19
CA ALA A 47 12.37 -4.09 -5.76
C ALA A 47 12.70 -3.09 -4.66
N LEU A 48 11.91 -3.06 -3.59
CA LEU A 48 12.10 -2.11 -2.50
C LEU A 48 13.40 -2.37 -1.74
N ILE A 49 13.69 -3.63 -1.40
CA ILE A 49 14.91 -3.97 -0.67
C ILE A 49 16.17 -3.79 -1.51
N ARG A 50 16.05 -3.80 -2.85
CA ARG A 50 17.15 -3.49 -3.75
C ARG A 50 17.35 -1.99 -3.98
N SER A 51 16.58 -1.16 -3.27
CA SER A 51 16.68 0.30 -3.34
C SER A 51 16.48 0.88 -4.74
N VAL A 52 15.54 0.30 -5.49
CA VAL A 52 15.16 0.83 -6.80
C VAL A 52 14.50 2.19 -6.61
N ASN A 53 15.10 3.26 -7.14
CA ASN A 53 14.62 4.64 -6.95
C ASN A 53 13.15 4.82 -7.31
N LYS A 54 12.71 4.28 -8.42
CA LYS A 54 11.32 4.38 -8.86
C LYS A 54 10.37 3.77 -7.82
N THR A 55 10.76 2.64 -7.25
CA THR A 55 9.97 1.96 -6.22
C THR A 55 9.94 2.77 -4.93
N GLN A 56 11.08 3.32 -4.52
CA GLN A 56 11.14 4.14 -3.31
C GLN A 56 10.31 5.41 -3.43
N GLN A 57 10.23 6.01 -4.63
CA GLN A 57 9.40 7.19 -4.85
C GLN A 57 7.92 6.90 -4.61
N LYS A 58 7.48 5.66 -4.80
CA LYS A 58 6.10 5.25 -4.53
C LYS A 58 5.74 5.30 -3.05
N LEU A 59 6.71 5.36 -2.16
CA LEU A 59 6.49 5.46 -0.72
C LEU A 59 6.25 6.89 -0.25
N ASN A 60 6.43 7.89 -1.11
CA ASN A 60 6.23 9.28 -0.73
C ASN A 60 4.75 9.56 -0.50
N VAL A 61 4.41 9.91 0.73
CA VAL A 61 3.05 10.26 1.11
C VAL A 61 3.06 11.62 1.78
N SER A 62 1.97 12.37 1.66
CA SER A 62 1.81 13.67 2.30
C SER A 62 0.75 13.59 3.38
N ASP A 63 0.79 14.53 4.32
CA ASP A 63 -0.22 14.59 5.38
C ASP A 63 -1.62 14.90 4.84
N ASP A 64 -1.70 15.57 3.69
CA ASP A 64 -2.98 15.89 3.06
C ASP A 64 -3.71 14.64 2.51
N GLU A 65 -2.99 13.52 2.35
CA GLU A 65 -3.56 12.26 1.89
C GLU A 65 -4.13 11.40 3.01
N ARG A 66 -3.83 11.72 4.26
CA ARG A 66 -4.14 10.84 5.38
C ARG A 66 -5.64 10.69 5.61
N PRO A 67 -6.15 9.50 5.98
CA PRO A 67 -5.35 8.27 6.15
C PRO A 67 -4.91 7.68 4.81
N VAL A 68 -3.66 7.24 4.76
CA VAL A 68 -3.06 6.68 3.54
C VAL A 68 -2.41 5.33 3.86
N ALA A 69 -2.59 4.38 2.96
CA ALA A 69 -2.01 3.06 3.07
C ALA A 69 -0.91 2.85 2.03
N ILE A 70 0.12 2.13 2.42
CA ILE A 70 1.12 1.60 1.48
C ILE A 70 0.83 0.11 1.34
N GLN A 71 0.70 -0.36 0.10
CA GLN A 71 0.50 -1.77 -0.18
C GLN A 71 1.77 -2.39 -0.73
N ILE A 72 2.17 -3.52 -0.14
CA ILE A 72 3.32 -4.29 -0.59
C ILE A 72 2.89 -5.68 -1.05
N TYR A 73 3.67 -6.26 -1.94
CA TYR A 73 3.49 -7.64 -2.36
C TYR A 73 4.86 -8.31 -2.53
N GLY A 74 4.88 -9.62 -2.38
CA GLY A 74 6.08 -10.42 -2.52
C GLY A 74 5.77 -11.86 -2.16
N LYS A 75 6.70 -12.76 -2.46
CA LYS A 75 6.52 -14.20 -2.23
C LYS A 75 7.41 -14.77 -1.16
N ASP A 76 8.38 -14.00 -0.68
CA ASP A 76 9.36 -14.45 0.29
C ASP A 76 9.14 -13.72 1.62
N VAL A 77 9.07 -14.48 2.71
CA VAL A 77 8.80 -13.93 4.04
C VAL A 77 9.88 -12.92 4.47
N ALA A 78 11.15 -13.26 4.28
CA ALA A 78 12.24 -12.38 4.69
C ALA A 78 12.21 -11.05 3.95
N SER A 79 11.96 -11.08 2.64
CA SER A 79 11.83 -9.87 1.82
C SER A 79 10.63 -9.03 2.24
N MET A 80 9.50 -9.67 2.56
CA MET A 80 8.31 -8.96 3.01
C MET A 80 8.51 -8.28 4.36
N VAL A 81 9.20 -8.93 5.28
CA VAL A 81 9.53 -8.34 6.59
C VAL A 81 10.40 -7.10 6.42
N GLU A 82 11.45 -7.21 5.60
CA GLU A 82 12.34 -6.08 5.35
C GLU A 82 11.61 -4.93 4.63
N ALA A 83 10.80 -5.25 3.62
CA ALA A 83 9.98 -4.26 2.93
C ALA A 83 9.02 -3.55 3.89
N ALA A 84 8.42 -4.29 4.81
CA ALA A 84 7.52 -3.71 5.81
C ALA A 84 8.26 -2.70 6.69
N ARG A 85 9.49 -3.01 7.10
CA ARG A 85 10.30 -2.08 7.89
C ARG A 85 10.62 -0.80 7.13
N ILE A 86 10.95 -0.93 5.85
CA ILE A 86 11.23 0.24 4.99
C ILE A 86 9.97 1.09 4.85
N CYS A 87 8.81 0.47 4.64
CA CYS A 87 7.54 1.19 4.54
C CYS A 87 7.18 1.91 5.84
N GLU A 88 7.48 1.31 6.98
CA GLU A 88 7.22 1.92 8.28
C GLU A 88 7.96 3.25 8.43
N GLU A 89 9.15 3.38 7.87
CA GLU A 89 9.91 4.63 7.88
C GLU A 89 9.23 5.74 7.09
N ALA A 90 8.44 5.39 6.09
CA ALA A 90 7.66 6.34 5.32
C ALA A 90 6.41 6.83 6.04
N ARG A 91 6.09 6.24 7.19
CA ARG A 91 4.98 6.61 8.09
C ARG A 91 3.61 6.58 7.43
N PRO A 92 3.21 5.48 6.76
CA PRO A 92 1.82 5.34 6.36
C PRO A 92 0.94 5.14 7.59
N ASP A 93 -0.34 5.41 7.45
CA ASP A 93 -1.30 5.09 8.51
C ASP A 93 -1.55 3.59 8.58
N ILE A 94 -1.48 2.92 7.43
CA ILE A 94 -1.76 1.49 7.30
C ILE A 94 -0.73 0.88 6.35
N LEU A 95 -0.25 -0.30 6.71
CA LEU A 95 0.51 -1.16 5.81
C LEU A 95 -0.41 -2.29 5.37
N ASP A 96 -0.59 -2.43 4.07
CA ASP A 96 -1.46 -3.43 3.49
C ASP A 96 -0.66 -4.47 2.72
N ILE A 97 -1.09 -5.72 2.76
CA ILE A 97 -0.39 -6.82 2.10
C ILE A 97 -1.29 -7.40 1.01
N ASN A 98 -0.80 -7.40 -0.21
CA ASN A 98 -1.52 -7.92 -1.36
C ASN A 98 -1.23 -9.42 -1.52
N PHE A 99 -2.26 -10.24 -1.35
CA PHE A 99 -2.21 -11.68 -1.61
C PHE A 99 -2.96 -12.06 -2.90
N GLY A 100 -3.51 -11.07 -3.60
CA GLY A 100 -4.37 -11.32 -4.76
C GLY A 100 -3.67 -11.23 -6.11
N CYS A 101 -2.39 -10.92 -6.16
CA CYS A 101 -1.66 -10.82 -7.42
C CYS A 101 -1.57 -12.21 -8.08
N PRO A 102 -2.01 -12.39 -9.35
CA PRO A 102 -2.00 -13.71 -9.99
C PRO A 102 -0.63 -14.37 -10.03
N CYS A 103 0.44 -13.62 -10.18
CA CYS A 103 1.80 -14.18 -10.18
C CYS A 103 2.22 -14.70 -8.81
N LEU A 104 1.56 -14.29 -7.73
CA LEU A 104 1.80 -14.78 -6.38
C LEU A 104 0.93 -15.98 -6.01
N LEU A 105 -0.25 -16.13 -6.62
CA LEU A 105 -1.19 -17.18 -6.28
C LEU A 105 -0.62 -18.58 -6.49
N TYR A 106 0.31 -18.73 -7.43
CA TYR A 106 0.96 -20.00 -7.69
C TYR A 106 2.19 -20.27 -6.82
N THR A 107 2.69 -19.27 -6.12
CA THR A 107 3.95 -19.35 -5.38
C THR A 107 3.83 -19.02 -3.91
N SER A 108 2.78 -18.31 -3.50
CA SER A 108 2.56 -17.97 -2.10
C SER A 108 1.75 -19.06 -1.41
N PRO A 109 2.30 -19.69 -0.37
CA PRO A 109 1.55 -20.71 0.37
C PRO A 109 0.39 -20.06 1.11
N SER A 110 -0.76 -20.73 1.09
CA SER A 110 -1.93 -20.31 1.83
C SER A 110 -2.65 -21.55 2.37
N PRO A 111 -3.22 -21.49 3.56
CA PRO A 111 -4.00 -22.61 4.09
C PRO A 111 -5.24 -22.97 3.26
N ARG A 112 -5.64 -22.10 2.33
CA ARG A 112 -6.80 -22.32 1.47
C ARG A 112 -6.46 -22.83 0.07
N ASP A 113 -5.19 -22.90 -0.25
CA ASP A 113 -4.71 -23.30 -1.58
C ASP A 113 -4.44 -24.81 -1.68
#